data_8add01b233655b5cf69586986e5e77e8
#
_entry.id   8add01b233655b5cf69586986e5e77e8
#
_cell.length_a   1.000
_cell.length_b   1.000
_cell.length_c   1.000
_cell.angle_alpha   90.00
_cell.angle_beta   90.00
_cell.angle_gamma   90.00
#
_symmetry.space_group_name_H-M   'P 1'
#
loop_
_entity.id
_entity.type
_entity.pdbx_description
1 polymer ?
#
loop_
_entity_poly.entity_id
_entity_poly.type
_entity_poly.pdbx_seq_one_letter_code
_entity_poly.pdbx_strand_id
1 'polypeptide(L)'
;MSTKSISMCEGKGSLSHNNREFSAKNIDSSRTPNNVVFVQQALSDAYHQLFDEAVERYNANQKRKDRKIGNYFEHLFNRLPSKSVITGTNKQKSFYEHLVYIGTRKDTGVGTPDAEITTECLREYMEGFQARNPNFYVFNAVLHLDESTPHLHINYIPVGHFTRGLEVRNAKNKAMEEMGFGNDAKANDRWRRNEWDILKNICNAHGIEISEPKKSRGYSYKVKEYGLSLIHISE
;
A
#
# COMPACT_ATOMS: atom_id res chain seq x y z
N MET A 1 1.73 15.73 -26.83
CA MET A 1 2.21 15.66 -25.43
C MET A 1 3.10 14.42 -25.31
N SER A 2 4.17 14.45 -24.52
CA SER A 2 4.98 13.25 -24.32
C SER A 2 4.27 12.30 -23.37
N THR A 3 4.23 11.01 -23.70
CA THR A 3 3.67 9.97 -22.82
C THR A 3 4.43 9.89 -21.50
N LYS A 4 3.72 9.74 -20.38
CA LYS A 4 4.32 9.58 -19.04
C LYS A 4 4.44 8.10 -18.68
N SER A 5 5.26 7.81 -17.67
CA SER A 5 5.37 6.46 -17.09
C SER A 5 4.72 6.44 -15.70
N ILE A 6 4.15 5.29 -15.32
CA ILE A 6 3.75 5.03 -13.94
C ILE A 6 4.79 4.12 -13.31
N SER A 7 5.23 4.45 -12.11
CA SER A 7 6.09 3.61 -11.29
C SER A 7 5.38 3.23 -10.00
N MET A 8 5.33 1.93 -9.73
CA MET A 8 4.79 1.33 -8.53
C MET A 8 5.78 0.33 -7.97
N CYS A 9 6.25 0.56 -6.78
CA CYS A 9 7.22 -0.34 -6.14
C CYS A 9 6.92 -0.52 -4.65
N GLU A 10 7.55 -1.52 -4.07
CA GLU A 10 7.55 -1.69 -2.62
C GLU A 10 8.58 -0.71 -2.03
N GLY A 11 8.12 0.16 -1.14
CA GLY A 11 8.96 1.10 -0.42
C GLY A 11 9.69 0.46 0.75
N LYS A 12 10.57 1.23 1.39
CA LYS A 12 11.35 0.76 2.55
C LYS A 12 10.56 0.72 3.86
N GLY A 13 9.40 1.36 3.91
CA GLY A 13 8.54 1.39 5.09
C GLY A 13 9.15 2.18 6.25
N SER A 14 9.51 3.43 6.02
CA SER A 14 9.99 4.36 7.05
C SER A 14 8.90 5.39 7.37
N LEU A 15 8.13 5.14 8.43
CA LEU A 15 7.07 6.06 8.87
C LEU A 15 7.63 7.42 9.28
N SER A 16 8.84 7.45 9.88
CA SER A 16 9.50 8.72 10.24
C SER A 16 9.80 9.58 9.02
N HIS A 17 10.20 8.97 7.89
CA HIS A 17 10.38 9.67 6.61
C HIS A 17 9.04 10.11 6.04
N ASN A 18 8.08 9.21 5.98
CA ASN A 18 6.76 9.48 5.38
C ASN A 18 6.03 10.60 6.12
N ASN A 19 6.16 10.66 7.44
CA ASN A 19 5.49 11.64 8.30
C ASN A 19 6.35 12.88 8.62
N ARG A 20 7.49 13.05 7.90
CA ARG A 20 8.38 14.22 8.07
C ARG A 20 8.82 14.48 9.51
N GLU A 21 9.14 13.42 10.25
CA GLU A 21 9.67 13.53 11.61
C GLU A 21 11.15 13.96 11.65
N PHE A 22 11.81 13.99 10.50
CA PHE A 22 13.16 14.54 10.32
C PHE A 22 13.29 15.16 8.93
N SER A 23 14.25 16.08 8.79
CA SER A 23 14.60 16.68 7.50
C SER A 23 15.72 15.90 6.82
N ALA A 24 15.63 15.69 5.52
CA ALA A 24 16.66 15.11 4.67
C ALA A 24 17.04 16.11 3.55
N LYS A 25 18.25 15.95 2.98
CA LYS A 25 18.79 16.89 1.97
C LYS A 25 17.93 17.08 0.72
N ASN A 26 17.09 16.11 0.39
CA ASN A 26 16.18 16.12 -0.76
C ASN A 26 14.79 16.69 -0.45
N ILE A 27 14.54 17.10 0.79
CA ILE A 27 13.28 17.68 1.24
C ILE A 27 13.39 19.20 1.25
N ASP A 28 12.47 19.86 0.54
CA ASP A 28 12.27 21.30 0.62
C ASP A 28 11.26 21.61 1.74
N SER A 29 11.77 21.95 2.92
CA SER A 29 10.96 22.19 4.10
C SER A 29 9.95 23.35 3.93
N SER A 30 10.18 24.29 3.01
CA SER A 30 9.22 25.35 2.71
C SER A 30 7.95 24.83 2.05
N ARG A 31 8.02 23.67 1.38
CA ARG A 31 6.91 22.99 0.71
C ARG A 31 6.26 21.88 1.54
N THR A 32 6.89 21.47 2.64
CA THR A 32 6.34 20.41 3.52
C THR A 32 4.89 20.67 3.97
N PRO A 33 4.44 21.92 4.23
CA PRO A 33 3.03 22.20 4.52
C PRO A 33 2.05 21.86 3.38
N ASN A 34 2.54 21.68 2.16
CA ASN A 34 1.71 21.32 1.00
C ASN A 34 1.51 19.79 0.89
N ASN A 35 2.25 18.99 1.63
CA ASN A 35 2.06 17.54 1.66
C ASN A 35 0.64 17.21 2.10
N VAL A 36 0.06 16.14 1.52
CA VAL A 36 -1.30 15.73 1.85
C VAL A 36 -1.27 14.47 2.67
N VAL A 37 -1.77 14.56 3.88
CA VAL A 37 -1.93 13.40 4.79
C VAL A 37 -3.35 12.89 4.65
N PHE A 38 -3.54 11.70 4.09
CA PHE A 38 -4.86 11.04 3.97
C PHE A 38 -5.20 10.26 5.24
N VAL A 39 -4.22 9.53 5.76
CA VAL A 39 -4.34 8.72 6.99
C VAL A 39 -3.02 8.78 7.73
N GLN A 40 -3.10 8.93 9.06
CA GLN A 40 -1.93 8.83 9.94
C GLN A 40 -2.39 8.25 11.28
N GLN A 41 -2.15 6.95 11.47
CA GLN A 41 -2.46 6.20 12.68
C GLN A 41 -1.18 5.53 13.18
N ALA A 42 -1.01 5.40 14.49
CA ALA A 42 0.11 4.66 15.04
C ALA A 42 0.00 3.16 14.68
N LEU A 43 1.13 2.53 14.37
CA LEU A 43 1.17 1.10 14.01
C LEU A 43 0.62 0.21 15.14
N SER A 44 0.91 0.56 16.40
CA SER A 44 0.35 -0.13 17.59
C SER A 44 -1.17 -0.11 17.58
N ASP A 45 -1.75 1.06 17.37
CA ASP A 45 -3.20 1.26 17.43
C ASP A 45 -3.90 0.52 16.30
N ALA A 46 -3.29 0.53 15.10
CA ALA A 46 -3.78 -0.25 13.97
C ALA A 46 -3.79 -1.76 14.25
N TYR A 47 -2.73 -2.28 14.91
CA TYR A 47 -2.69 -3.69 15.30
C TYR A 47 -3.72 -4.03 16.37
N HIS A 48 -3.91 -3.20 17.38
CA HIS A 48 -4.95 -3.37 18.41
C HIS A 48 -6.34 -3.37 17.77
N GLN A 49 -6.63 -2.39 16.93
CA GLN A 49 -7.92 -2.31 16.24
C GLN A 49 -8.21 -3.53 15.36
N LEU A 50 -7.22 -4.08 14.68
CA LEU A 50 -7.41 -5.18 13.73
C LEU A 50 -7.48 -6.56 14.38
N PHE A 51 -6.73 -6.78 15.47
CA PHE A 51 -6.45 -8.15 15.90
C PHE A 51 -6.89 -8.47 17.34
N ASP A 52 -7.08 -7.49 18.23
CA ASP A 52 -7.36 -7.76 19.65
C ASP A 52 -8.62 -8.60 19.85
N GLU A 53 -9.70 -8.26 19.18
CA GLU A 53 -10.97 -9.02 19.30
C GLU A 53 -10.80 -10.49 18.85
N ALA A 54 -10.08 -10.73 17.77
CA ALA A 54 -9.79 -12.07 17.30
C ALA A 54 -8.88 -12.84 18.28
N VAL A 55 -7.91 -12.15 18.89
CA VAL A 55 -7.02 -12.69 19.93
C VAL A 55 -7.82 -13.06 21.18
N GLU A 56 -8.74 -12.22 21.62
CA GLU A 56 -9.61 -12.50 22.76
C GLU A 56 -10.46 -13.75 22.52
N ARG A 57 -11.13 -13.85 21.36
CA ARG A 57 -11.90 -15.05 20.98
C ARG A 57 -11.02 -16.29 20.91
N TYR A 58 -9.84 -16.20 20.35
CA TYR A 58 -8.87 -17.29 20.32
C TYR A 58 -8.47 -17.72 21.72
N ASN A 59 -8.11 -16.77 22.59
CA ASN A 59 -7.66 -17.02 23.96
C ASN A 59 -8.76 -17.65 24.85
N ALA A 60 -10.02 -17.27 24.64
CA ALA A 60 -11.15 -17.86 25.36
C ALA A 60 -11.27 -19.35 25.12
N ASN A 61 -10.90 -19.82 23.93
CA ASN A 61 -10.94 -21.23 23.55
C ASN A 61 -9.66 -22.02 23.92
N GLN A 62 -8.60 -21.35 24.47
CA GLN A 62 -7.36 -22.01 24.84
C GLN A 62 -7.36 -22.49 26.30
N LYS A 63 -7.32 -23.81 26.49
CA LYS A 63 -7.18 -24.42 27.83
C LYS A 63 -5.79 -24.23 28.44
N ARG A 64 -4.76 -24.21 27.60
CA ARG A 64 -3.36 -24.10 28.03
C ARG A 64 -2.92 -22.67 28.02
N LYS A 65 -2.34 -22.17 29.13
CA LYS A 65 -1.86 -20.79 29.30
C LYS A 65 -0.73 -20.45 28.31
N ASP A 66 0.16 -21.41 28.02
CA ASP A 66 1.29 -21.24 27.10
C ASP A 66 0.90 -21.08 25.63
N ARG A 67 -0.38 -21.33 25.28
CA ARG A 67 -0.93 -21.13 23.94
C ARG A 67 -1.68 -19.80 23.79
N LYS A 68 -1.88 -19.09 24.89
CA LYS A 68 -2.56 -17.79 24.84
C LYS A 68 -1.62 -16.73 24.31
N ILE A 69 -2.17 -15.85 23.48
CA ILE A 69 -1.46 -14.71 22.90
C ILE A 69 -1.70 -13.50 23.79
N GLY A 70 -0.64 -12.89 24.33
CA GLY A 70 -0.74 -11.67 25.11
C GLY A 70 -0.91 -10.44 24.19
N ASN A 71 0.14 -10.10 23.47
CA ASN A 71 0.13 -9.06 22.45
C ASN A 71 0.39 -9.69 21.08
N TYR A 72 -0.47 -9.42 20.10
CA TYR A 72 -0.36 -10.07 18.78
C TYR A 72 0.88 -9.61 18.01
N PHE A 73 1.23 -8.34 18.09
CA PHE A 73 2.44 -7.84 17.43
C PHE A 73 3.71 -8.49 17.98
N GLU A 74 3.83 -8.53 19.30
CA GLU A 74 4.98 -9.18 19.96
C GLU A 74 5.02 -10.67 19.71
N HIS A 75 3.86 -11.32 19.66
CA HIS A 75 3.74 -12.74 19.29
C HIS A 75 4.31 -13.03 17.89
N LEU A 76 4.09 -12.14 16.93
CA LEU A 76 4.60 -12.29 15.56
C LEU A 76 6.08 -11.94 15.40
N PHE A 77 6.52 -10.88 16.04
CA PHE A 77 7.82 -10.26 15.73
C PHE A 77 8.83 -10.33 16.89
N ASN A 78 8.40 -10.78 18.07
CA ASN A 78 9.20 -10.76 19.32
C ASN A 78 9.85 -9.39 19.61
N ARG A 79 9.14 -8.32 19.28
CA ARG A 79 9.55 -6.91 19.40
C ARG A 79 8.32 -6.03 19.57
N LEU A 80 8.53 -4.84 20.09
CA LEU A 80 7.54 -3.76 20.09
C LEU A 80 7.38 -3.16 18.68
N PRO A 81 6.22 -2.55 18.37
CA PRO A 81 6.01 -1.79 17.15
C PRO A 81 7.08 -0.72 16.92
N SER A 82 7.50 -0.54 15.69
CA SER A 82 8.55 0.40 15.28
C SER A 82 8.08 1.23 14.08
N LYS A 83 8.65 2.41 13.92
CA LYS A 83 8.44 3.28 12.75
C LYS A 83 9.08 2.76 11.47
N SER A 84 9.82 1.66 11.55
CA SER A 84 10.38 0.93 10.42
C SER A 84 9.79 -0.47 10.34
N VAL A 85 9.77 -1.04 9.14
CA VAL A 85 9.32 -2.42 8.92
C VAL A 85 10.16 -3.39 9.74
N ILE A 86 9.47 -4.24 10.50
CA ILE A 86 10.06 -5.40 11.17
C ILE A 86 9.72 -6.64 10.34
N THR A 87 10.71 -7.47 10.08
CA THR A 87 10.51 -8.76 9.39
C THR A 87 10.64 -9.89 10.41
N GLY A 88 9.62 -10.71 10.52
CA GLY A 88 9.60 -11.91 11.36
C GLY A 88 10.41 -13.06 10.75
N THR A 89 10.58 -14.13 11.53
CA THR A 89 11.35 -15.31 11.15
C THR A 89 10.81 -16.03 9.91
N ASN A 90 9.51 -15.96 9.67
CA ASN A 90 8.82 -16.50 8.49
C ASN A 90 8.77 -15.55 7.30
N LYS A 91 9.59 -14.50 7.28
CA LYS A 91 9.62 -13.41 6.29
C LYS A 91 8.35 -12.54 6.25
N GLN A 92 7.44 -12.68 7.19
CA GLN A 92 6.28 -11.81 7.35
C GLN A 92 6.75 -10.42 7.79
N LYS A 93 6.17 -9.38 7.20
CA LYS A 93 6.46 -7.98 7.53
C LYS A 93 5.40 -7.40 8.46
N SER A 94 5.82 -6.53 9.37
CA SER A 94 4.88 -5.83 10.26
C SER A 94 3.89 -4.94 9.49
N PHE A 95 4.33 -4.36 8.40
CA PHE A 95 3.51 -3.66 7.42
C PHE A 95 4.23 -3.61 6.08
N TYR A 96 3.53 -3.19 5.05
CA TYR A 96 4.07 -3.00 3.69
C TYR A 96 3.89 -1.55 3.28
N GLU A 97 4.74 -1.10 2.38
CA GLU A 97 4.63 0.20 1.76
C GLU A 97 4.46 0.06 0.26
N HIS A 98 3.45 0.72 -0.29
CA HIS A 98 3.27 0.89 -1.72
C HIS A 98 3.65 2.32 -2.09
N LEU A 99 4.69 2.46 -2.91
CA LEU A 99 5.19 3.75 -3.40
C LEU A 99 4.74 3.94 -4.83
N VAL A 100 4.06 5.06 -5.11
CA VAL A 100 3.45 5.36 -6.41
C VAL A 100 3.85 6.75 -6.87
N TYR A 101 4.31 6.86 -8.12
CA TYR A 101 4.56 8.14 -8.78
C TYR A 101 4.34 8.05 -10.29
N ILE A 102 4.07 9.21 -10.90
CA ILE A 102 3.79 9.39 -12.32
C ILE A 102 4.92 10.21 -12.92
N GLY A 103 5.48 9.75 -14.05
CA GLY A 103 6.53 10.45 -14.77
C GLY A 103 7.89 10.44 -14.09
N THR A 104 8.65 11.49 -14.34
CA THR A 104 10.01 11.70 -13.86
C THR A 104 10.19 13.15 -13.38
N ARG A 105 11.30 13.46 -12.70
CA ARG A 105 11.63 14.84 -12.32
C ARG A 105 11.60 15.84 -13.49
N LYS A 106 11.86 15.38 -14.72
CA LYS A 106 11.95 16.26 -15.90
C LYS A 106 10.59 16.64 -16.46
N ASP A 107 9.58 15.80 -16.31
CA ASP A 107 8.29 15.94 -16.98
C ASP A 107 7.09 16.13 -16.04
N THR A 108 7.21 15.67 -14.80
CA THR A 108 6.18 15.81 -13.76
C THR A 108 6.75 16.27 -12.41
N GLY A 109 8.01 16.68 -12.40
CA GLY A 109 8.64 17.25 -11.21
C GLY A 109 7.98 18.56 -10.78
N VAL A 110 8.12 18.89 -9.50
CA VAL A 110 7.59 20.15 -8.95
C VAL A 110 8.06 21.34 -9.77
N GLY A 111 7.12 22.21 -10.13
CA GLY A 111 7.36 23.38 -10.99
C GLY A 111 7.24 23.11 -12.49
N THR A 112 6.99 21.87 -12.92
CA THR A 112 6.64 21.56 -14.31
C THR A 112 5.13 21.76 -14.56
N PRO A 113 4.70 22.02 -15.81
CA PRO A 113 3.27 22.20 -16.13
C PRO A 113 2.40 21.00 -15.77
N ASP A 114 2.95 19.78 -15.80
CA ASP A 114 2.20 18.54 -15.55
C ASP A 114 2.22 18.12 -14.07
N ALA A 115 2.96 18.83 -13.19
CA ALA A 115 3.07 18.48 -11.77
C ALA A 115 1.73 18.53 -11.03
N GLU A 116 0.92 19.55 -11.29
CA GLU A 116 -0.37 19.74 -10.64
C GLU A 116 -1.36 18.66 -11.04
N ILE A 117 -1.50 18.40 -12.34
CA ILE A 117 -2.44 17.41 -12.85
C ILE A 117 -2.06 15.97 -12.43
N THR A 118 -0.76 15.65 -12.37
CA THR A 118 -0.30 14.36 -11.85
C THR A 118 -0.51 14.23 -10.33
N THR A 119 -0.45 15.33 -9.60
CA THR A 119 -0.80 15.39 -8.19
C THR A 119 -2.28 15.03 -7.97
N GLU A 120 -3.17 15.60 -8.78
CA GLU A 120 -4.61 15.26 -8.71
C GLU A 120 -4.89 13.80 -9.08
N CYS A 121 -4.21 13.26 -10.09
CA CYS A 121 -4.30 11.82 -10.40
C CYS A 121 -3.90 10.93 -9.21
N LEU A 122 -2.84 11.31 -8.47
CA LEU A 122 -2.42 10.56 -7.28
C LEU A 122 -3.40 10.71 -6.11
N ARG A 123 -4.07 11.87 -5.96
CA ARG A 123 -5.15 12.06 -4.98
C ARG A 123 -6.33 11.14 -5.25
N GLU A 124 -6.87 11.20 -6.46
CA GLU A 124 -8.00 10.37 -6.89
C GLU A 124 -7.68 8.87 -6.74
N TYR A 125 -6.46 8.47 -7.11
CA TYR A 125 -5.99 7.11 -6.93
C TYR A 125 -6.03 6.68 -5.45
N MET A 126 -5.56 7.53 -4.54
CA MET A 126 -5.53 7.24 -3.11
C MET A 126 -6.93 7.18 -2.51
N GLU A 127 -7.83 8.08 -2.87
CA GLU A 127 -9.20 8.13 -2.36
C GLU A 127 -9.96 6.81 -2.56
N GLY A 128 -9.76 6.16 -3.72
CA GLY A 128 -10.35 4.86 -4.01
C GLY A 128 -9.55 3.66 -3.49
N PHE A 129 -8.34 3.84 -2.95
CA PHE A 129 -7.42 2.73 -2.67
C PHE A 129 -7.96 1.73 -1.65
N GLN A 130 -8.48 2.21 -0.51
CA GLN A 130 -8.98 1.32 0.55
C GLN A 130 -10.19 0.50 0.10
N ALA A 131 -11.10 1.10 -0.68
CA ALA A 131 -12.29 0.41 -1.19
C ALA A 131 -11.92 -0.71 -2.19
N ARG A 132 -10.91 -0.48 -3.02
CA ARG A 132 -10.41 -1.48 -3.98
C ARG A 132 -9.58 -2.58 -3.32
N ASN A 133 -9.00 -2.29 -2.16
CA ASN A 133 -8.09 -3.19 -1.44
C ASN A 133 -8.60 -3.44 -0.01
N PRO A 134 -9.78 -4.08 0.15
CA PRO A 134 -10.43 -4.20 1.47
C PRO A 134 -9.61 -4.99 2.49
N ASN A 135 -8.74 -5.89 2.04
CA ASN A 135 -7.85 -6.68 2.89
C ASN A 135 -6.49 -6.02 3.15
N PHE A 136 -6.27 -4.81 2.65
CA PHE A 136 -5.09 -4.00 2.95
C PHE A 136 -5.50 -2.82 3.81
N TYR A 137 -5.41 -2.98 5.12
CA TYR A 137 -5.74 -1.90 6.05
C TYR A 137 -4.70 -0.78 5.97
N VAL A 138 -5.08 0.34 5.38
CA VAL A 138 -4.21 1.51 5.27
C VAL A 138 -4.22 2.26 6.61
N PHE A 139 -3.07 2.31 7.28
CA PHE A 139 -2.92 3.02 8.55
C PHE A 139 -2.09 4.30 8.43
N ASN A 140 -1.33 4.46 7.32
CA ASN A 140 -0.59 5.68 7.04
C ASN A 140 -0.52 5.91 5.53
N ALA A 141 -0.96 7.08 5.05
CA ALA A 141 -0.87 7.44 3.64
C ALA A 141 -0.60 8.93 3.48
N VAL A 142 0.48 9.26 2.76
CA VAL A 142 0.94 10.64 2.56
C VAL A 142 1.36 10.86 1.12
N LEU A 143 0.89 11.92 0.50
CA LEU A 143 1.36 12.43 -0.79
C LEU A 143 2.40 13.52 -0.53
N HIS A 144 3.62 13.26 -0.93
CA HIS A 144 4.73 14.19 -0.80
C HIS A 144 4.80 15.12 -2.01
N LEU A 145 4.81 16.43 -1.73
CA LEU A 145 4.96 17.53 -2.68
C LEU A 145 6.23 18.35 -2.41
N ASP A 146 6.97 17.98 -1.38
CA ASP A 146 8.17 18.67 -0.89
C ASP A 146 9.49 18.04 -1.37
N GLU A 147 9.41 17.04 -2.24
CA GLU A 147 10.57 16.47 -2.94
C GLU A 147 10.54 16.82 -4.44
N SER A 148 11.46 16.24 -5.20
CA SER A 148 11.64 16.57 -6.63
C SER A 148 10.43 16.22 -7.50
N THR A 149 9.67 15.18 -7.14
CA THR A 149 8.54 14.69 -7.92
C THR A 149 7.42 14.32 -6.96
N PRO A 150 6.15 14.70 -7.23
CA PRO A 150 5.01 14.25 -6.45
C PRO A 150 4.97 12.72 -6.37
N HIS A 151 4.81 12.18 -5.17
CA HIS A 151 4.73 10.73 -4.98
C HIS A 151 3.94 10.36 -3.72
N LEU A 152 3.29 9.21 -3.78
CA LEU A 152 2.39 8.73 -2.75
C LEU A 152 3.01 7.56 -2.00
N HIS A 153 3.06 7.65 -0.68
CA HIS A 153 3.42 6.58 0.24
C HIS A 153 2.14 6.01 0.86
N ILE A 154 1.87 4.72 0.65
CA ILE A 154 0.72 4.01 1.24
C ILE A 154 1.26 2.88 2.11
N ASN A 155 1.13 3.01 3.43
CA ASN A 155 1.53 1.97 4.37
C ASN A 155 0.29 1.19 4.82
N TYR A 156 0.34 -0.13 4.68
CA TYR A 156 -0.80 -0.99 4.97
C TYR A 156 -0.40 -2.29 5.68
N ILE A 157 -1.35 -2.81 6.46
CA ILE A 157 -1.27 -4.13 7.10
C ILE A 157 -2.19 -5.07 6.32
N PRO A 158 -1.68 -6.18 5.76
CA PRO A 158 -2.53 -7.15 5.07
C PRO A 158 -3.29 -8.00 6.08
N VAL A 159 -4.61 -8.06 5.94
CA VAL A 159 -5.51 -8.78 6.83
C VAL A 159 -6.09 -9.99 6.09
N GLY A 160 -5.83 -11.17 6.59
CA GLY A 160 -6.37 -12.41 6.07
C GLY A 160 -7.26 -13.12 7.08
N HIS A 161 -8.33 -13.79 6.62
CA HIS A 161 -9.31 -14.48 7.44
C HIS A 161 -9.16 -16.00 7.33
N PHE A 162 -9.28 -16.69 8.45
CA PHE A 162 -9.03 -18.12 8.58
C PHE A 162 -10.13 -18.81 9.39
N THR A 163 -10.44 -20.04 9.04
CA THR A 163 -11.46 -20.86 9.72
C THR A 163 -10.93 -21.64 10.92
N ARG A 164 -9.59 -21.67 11.12
CA ARG A 164 -8.95 -22.43 12.20
C ARG A 164 -7.86 -21.62 12.89
N GLY A 165 -7.77 -21.76 14.20
CA GLY A 165 -6.82 -21.04 15.04
C GLY A 165 -7.21 -19.58 15.23
N LEU A 166 -6.24 -18.66 15.17
CA LEU A 166 -6.54 -17.23 15.19
C LEU A 166 -7.24 -16.86 13.87
N GLU A 167 -8.45 -16.31 13.96
CA GLU A 167 -9.31 -16.10 12.79
C GLU A 167 -8.85 -14.94 11.90
N VAL A 168 -8.31 -13.88 12.48
CA VAL A 168 -7.82 -12.70 11.75
C VAL A 168 -6.32 -12.57 11.97
N ARG A 169 -5.56 -12.46 10.89
CA ARG A 169 -4.09 -12.43 10.96
C ARG A 169 -3.50 -11.44 9.96
N ASN A 170 -2.34 -10.88 10.31
CA ASN A 170 -1.48 -10.26 9.31
C ASN A 170 -0.98 -11.35 8.36
N ALA A 171 -1.54 -11.43 7.16
CA ALA A 171 -1.28 -12.52 6.22
C ALA A 171 -1.45 -12.05 4.76
N LYS A 172 -0.35 -11.61 4.12
CA LYS A 172 -0.40 -11.00 2.78
C LYS A 172 -0.94 -11.95 1.71
N ASN A 173 -0.51 -13.22 1.70
CA ASN A 173 -0.97 -14.18 0.70
C ASN A 173 -2.47 -14.47 0.84
N LYS A 174 -2.97 -14.54 2.07
CA LYS A 174 -4.40 -14.76 2.32
C LYS A 174 -5.22 -13.52 1.94
N ALA A 175 -4.75 -12.33 2.26
CA ALA A 175 -5.35 -11.08 1.83
C ALA A 175 -5.43 -10.99 0.30
N MET A 176 -4.36 -11.34 -0.41
CA MET A 176 -4.34 -11.40 -1.88
C MET A 176 -5.35 -12.41 -2.44
N GLU A 177 -5.43 -13.60 -1.83
CA GLU A 177 -6.39 -14.64 -2.22
C GLU A 177 -7.84 -14.16 -2.05
N GLU A 178 -8.16 -13.55 -0.92
CA GLU A 178 -9.50 -13.02 -0.62
C GLU A 178 -9.91 -11.86 -1.54
N MET A 179 -8.95 -11.06 -1.98
CA MET A 179 -9.16 -10.01 -3.00
C MET A 179 -9.19 -10.56 -4.45
N GLY A 180 -9.08 -11.88 -4.66
CA GLY A 180 -9.16 -12.49 -5.99
C GLY A 180 -7.85 -12.53 -6.78
N PHE A 181 -6.72 -12.11 -6.20
CA PHE A 181 -5.42 -12.13 -6.87
C PHE A 181 -4.69 -13.48 -6.74
N GLY A 182 -5.25 -14.45 -5.97
CA GLY A 182 -4.64 -15.73 -5.70
C GLY A 182 -3.57 -15.69 -4.61
N ASN A 183 -2.95 -16.86 -4.32
CA ASN A 183 -1.96 -17.02 -3.25
C ASN A 183 -0.60 -17.55 -3.73
N ASP A 184 -0.41 -17.64 -5.05
CA ASP A 184 0.84 -18.08 -5.66
C ASP A 184 1.88 -16.94 -5.78
N ALA A 185 3.08 -17.27 -6.23
CA ALA A 185 4.19 -16.32 -6.36
C ALA A 185 3.91 -15.11 -7.27
N LYS A 186 2.88 -15.17 -8.13
CA LYS A 186 2.49 -14.10 -9.05
C LYS A 186 1.32 -13.24 -8.53
N ALA A 187 0.73 -13.58 -7.40
CA ALA A 187 -0.40 -12.84 -6.84
C ALA A 187 -0.10 -11.34 -6.69
N ASN A 188 1.07 -11.01 -6.15
CA ASN A 188 1.52 -9.62 -5.99
C ASN A 188 1.72 -8.89 -7.34
N ASP A 189 2.13 -9.59 -8.39
CA ASP A 189 2.31 -8.99 -9.72
C ASP A 189 0.95 -8.72 -10.37
N ARG A 190 -0.04 -9.64 -10.20
CA ARG A 190 -1.42 -9.43 -10.67
C ARG A 190 -2.07 -8.24 -9.97
N TRP A 191 -1.95 -8.14 -8.65
CA TRP A 191 -2.43 -7.00 -7.88
C TRP A 191 -1.79 -5.70 -8.35
N ARG A 192 -0.46 -5.67 -8.48
CA ARG A 192 0.27 -4.47 -8.92
C ARG A 192 -0.12 -4.06 -10.34
N ARG A 193 -0.35 -5.02 -11.23
CA ARG A 193 -0.82 -4.73 -12.59
C ARG A 193 -2.22 -4.12 -12.56
N ASN A 194 -3.12 -4.66 -11.76
CA ASN A 194 -4.46 -4.11 -11.58
C ASN A 194 -4.42 -2.65 -11.08
N GLU A 195 -3.64 -2.38 -10.04
CA GLU A 195 -3.48 -1.02 -9.51
C GLU A 195 -2.83 -0.08 -10.55
N TRP A 196 -1.90 -0.58 -11.35
CA TRP A 196 -1.29 0.17 -12.44
C TRP A 196 -2.33 0.52 -13.54
N ASP A 197 -3.18 -0.42 -13.93
CA ASP A 197 -4.23 -0.20 -14.93
C ASP A 197 -5.25 0.84 -14.42
N ILE A 198 -5.60 0.81 -13.13
CA ILE A 198 -6.47 1.80 -12.50
C ILE A 198 -5.86 3.20 -12.57
N LEU A 199 -4.62 3.36 -12.13
CA LEU A 199 -3.96 4.67 -12.18
C LEU A 199 -3.79 5.17 -13.62
N LYS A 200 -3.51 4.28 -14.57
CA LYS A 200 -3.48 4.63 -16.01
C LYS A 200 -4.82 5.20 -16.47
N ASN A 201 -5.93 4.58 -16.08
CA ASN A 201 -7.26 5.06 -16.46
C ASN A 201 -7.56 6.43 -15.85
N ILE A 202 -7.19 6.66 -14.59
CA ILE A 202 -7.29 7.98 -13.94
C ILE A 202 -6.46 9.01 -14.73
N CYS A 203 -5.19 8.72 -15.03
CA CYS A 203 -4.33 9.62 -15.80
C CYS A 203 -4.94 9.95 -17.17
N ASN A 204 -5.46 8.95 -17.87
CA ASN A 204 -6.08 9.15 -19.19
C ASN A 204 -7.34 10.04 -19.08
N ALA A 205 -8.14 9.88 -18.04
CA ALA A 205 -9.32 10.74 -17.78
C ALA A 205 -8.92 12.20 -17.55
N HIS A 206 -7.76 12.44 -16.95
CA HIS A 206 -7.15 13.77 -16.78
C HIS A 206 -6.34 14.24 -18.00
N GLY A 207 -6.38 13.54 -19.14
CA GLY A 207 -5.70 13.94 -20.36
C GLY A 207 -4.19 13.62 -20.41
N ILE A 208 -3.69 12.80 -19.46
CA ILE A 208 -2.29 12.34 -19.45
C ILE A 208 -2.20 10.97 -20.09
N GLU A 209 -1.49 10.88 -21.21
CA GLU A 209 -1.21 9.61 -21.86
C GLU A 209 -0.11 8.83 -21.12
N ILE A 210 -0.37 7.57 -20.81
CA ILE A 210 0.57 6.69 -20.10
C ILE A 210 1.15 5.65 -21.05
N SER A 211 2.49 5.57 -21.09
CA SER A 211 3.19 4.53 -21.82
C SER A 211 3.06 3.17 -21.12
N GLU A 212 2.87 2.10 -21.90
CA GLU A 212 2.94 0.75 -21.34
C GLU A 212 4.29 0.49 -20.68
N PRO A 213 4.32 -0.28 -19.58
CA PRO A 213 5.57 -0.59 -18.91
C PRO A 213 6.50 -1.33 -19.85
N LYS A 214 7.75 -0.85 -19.96
CA LYS A 214 8.77 -1.55 -20.74
C LYS A 214 8.89 -2.97 -20.19
N LYS A 215 8.77 -3.97 -21.06
CA LYS A 215 8.94 -5.38 -20.68
C LYS A 215 10.28 -5.53 -19.97
N SER A 216 10.26 -5.74 -18.65
CA SER A 216 11.46 -6.22 -17.97
C SER A 216 11.79 -7.60 -18.54
N ARG A 217 13.06 -7.87 -18.82
CA ARG A 217 13.48 -9.20 -19.31
C ARG A 217 12.99 -10.26 -18.33
N GLY A 218 11.92 -10.99 -18.68
CA GLY A 218 11.37 -12.09 -17.88
C GLY A 218 9.85 -12.17 -17.71
N TYR A 219 9.07 -11.16 -18.08
CA TYR A 219 7.60 -11.21 -17.92
C TYR A 219 6.87 -11.04 -19.26
N SER A 220 6.47 -12.17 -19.84
CA SER A 220 5.48 -12.23 -20.90
C SER A 220 4.12 -12.54 -20.27
N TYR A 221 3.27 -11.54 -20.06
CA TYR A 221 1.88 -11.76 -19.70
C TYR A 221 1.05 -11.97 -20.97
N LYS A 222 0.69 -13.22 -21.26
CA LYS A 222 -0.53 -13.48 -22.04
C LYS A 222 -1.68 -13.31 -21.05
N VAL A 223 -2.39 -12.20 -21.14
CA VAL A 223 -3.66 -11.98 -20.44
C VAL A 223 -4.66 -13.00 -21.01
N LYS A 224 -4.86 -14.12 -20.31
CA LYS A 224 -6.12 -14.85 -20.41
C LYS A 224 -7.13 -14.08 -19.58
N GLU A 225 -8.24 -13.74 -20.22
CA GLU A 225 -9.40 -13.10 -19.62
C GLU A 225 -9.78 -13.78 -18.31
N TYR A 226 -9.46 -13.14 -17.19
CA TYR A 226 -10.13 -13.42 -15.94
C TYR A 226 -11.20 -12.33 -15.82
N GLY A 227 -12.47 -12.75 -15.94
CA GLY A 227 -13.63 -11.90 -15.80
C GLY A 227 -13.74 -11.34 -14.38
N LEU A 228 -13.05 -10.26 -14.12
CA LEU A 228 -13.35 -9.35 -13.05
C LEU A 228 -14.27 -8.29 -13.65
N SER A 229 -15.56 -8.42 -13.37
CA SER A 229 -16.54 -7.40 -13.69
C SER A 229 -16.08 -6.08 -13.08
N LEU A 230 -15.89 -5.09 -13.94
CA LEU A 230 -15.82 -3.70 -13.54
C LEU A 230 -17.04 -3.43 -12.65
N ILE A 231 -16.79 -3.10 -11.40
CA ILE A 231 -17.83 -2.57 -10.52
C ILE A 231 -18.22 -1.24 -11.15
N HIS A 232 -19.38 -1.23 -11.83
CA HIS A 232 -20.03 0.00 -12.24
C HIS A 232 -20.36 0.79 -10.96
N ILE A 233 -19.68 1.90 -10.77
CA ILE A 233 -20.20 2.97 -9.93
C ILE A 233 -21.31 3.60 -10.78
N SER A 234 -22.55 3.17 -10.54
CA SER A 234 -23.73 3.87 -10.99
C SER A 234 -24.09 4.93 -9.95
N GLU A 235 -24.36 6.12 -10.46
CA GLU A 235 -24.84 7.37 -9.89
C GLU A 235 -25.58 7.30 -8.55
#